data_6683668460460f1914affeae8343ba6c
#
_entry.id   6683668460460f1914affeae8343ba6c
#
_cell.length_a   1.000
_cell.length_b   1.000
_cell.length_c   1.000
_cell.angle_alpha   90.00
_cell.angle_beta   90.00
_cell.angle_gamma   90.00
#
_symmetry.space_group_name_H-M   'P 1'
#
loop_
_entity.id
_entity.type
_entity.pdbx_description
1 polymer ?
#
loop_
_entity_poly.entity_id
_entity_poly.type
_entity_poly.pdbx_seq_one_letter_code
_entity_poly.pdbx_strand_id
1 'polypeptide(L)'
;SMGWAAVKKEVETLKKKGWKAYPVGCCMCGARCGMLAMHKEGEKPSRASIRILPNPDHPQRGYCGRGASALWAWDHPMRIRKPLKRKGERGSGEFEEISWDQALNEIAAKLKAIIAKDGEQSVVLTSHNFTAYQNWFAPAFGTPNVINHSATCNSASTFARRLIFGPTFSGLGKVEPDYLNVRYLLLVGRTLNCAMGVFSTAAQARENGARLVFVDPRMPEGALGESEWIPIKPGTDAAFLHGLIFVGLRENLCNLE
;
A
#
# COMPACT_ATOMS: atom_id res chain seq x y z
N SER A 1 -12.56 -6.72 15.43
CA SER A 1 -12.74 -5.43 14.72
C SER A 1 -13.93 -4.70 15.33
N MET A 2 -13.79 -3.42 15.60
CA MET A 2 -14.97 -2.61 15.95
C MET A 2 -15.85 -2.53 14.69
N GLY A 3 -17.11 -2.93 14.78
CA GLY A 3 -18.06 -2.75 13.70
C GLY A 3 -18.23 -1.25 13.37
N TRP A 4 -18.67 -0.90 12.16
CA TRP A 4 -18.81 0.50 11.71
C TRP A 4 -19.70 1.35 12.62
N ALA A 5 -20.71 0.77 13.24
CA ALA A 5 -21.56 1.44 14.22
C ALA A 5 -20.74 1.89 15.46
N ALA A 6 -19.84 1.06 15.94
CA ALA A 6 -18.97 1.39 17.07
C ALA A 6 -17.97 2.51 16.72
N VAL A 7 -17.42 2.48 15.49
CA VAL A 7 -16.53 3.57 15.00
C VAL A 7 -17.28 4.89 14.95
N LYS A 8 -18.49 4.93 14.36
CA LYS A 8 -19.32 6.13 14.32
C LYS A 8 -19.64 6.64 15.72
N LYS A 9 -20.00 5.75 16.65
CA LYS A 9 -20.25 6.11 18.04
C LYS A 9 -19.01 6.69 18.73
N GLU A 10 -17.83 6.15 18.48
CA GLU A 10 -16.57 6.68 19.03
C GLU A 10 -16.25 8.06 18.48
N VAL A 11 -16.38 8.28 17.16
CA VAL A 11 -16.20 9.59 16.53
C VAL A 11 -17.12 10.63 17.15
N GLU A 12 -18.39 10.33 17.30
CA GLU A 12 -19.37 11.25 17.92
C GLU A 12 -19.06 11.49 19.41
N THR A 13 -18.61 10.47 20.12
CA THR A 13 -18.20 10.62 21.54
C THR A 13 -17.00 11.57 21.66
N LEU A 14 -16.03 11.44 20.77
CA LEU A 14 -14.85 12.33 20.76
C LEU A 14 -15.25 13.76 20.38
N LYS A 15 -16.11 13.95 19.40
CA LYS A 15 -16.63 15.28 19.04
C LYS A 15 -17.32 15.97 20.21
N LYS A 16 -18.15 15.25 20.96
CA LYS A 16 -18.80 15.78 22.19
C LYS A 16 -17.79 16.18 23.27
N LYS A 17 -16.59 15.59 23.26
CA LYS A 17 -15.47 15.94 24.15
C LYS A 17 -14.55 17.06 23.59
N GLY A 18 -14.98 17.77 22.55
CA GLY A 18 -14.22 18.87 21.95
C GLY A 18 -13.14 18.46 20.96
N TRP A 19 -13.14 17.20 20.48
CA TRP A 19 -12.23 16.77 19.44
C TRP A 19 -12.77 17.13 18.04
N LYS A 20 -11.89 17.60 17.17
CA LYS A 20 -12.21 17.81 15.75
C LYS A 20 -11.74 16.62 14.93
N ALA A 21 -12.50 16.28 13.90
CA ALA A 21 -12.19 15.23 12.95
C ALA A 21 -11.59 15.83 11.67
N TYR A 22 -10.39 15.42 11.31
CA TYR A 22 -9.70 15.83 10.10
C TYR A 22 -9.62 14.63 9.16
N PRO A 23 -10.34 14.64 8.02
CA PRO A 23 -10.23 13.58 7.03
C PRO A 23 -8.81 13.52 6.45
N VAL A 24 -8.21 12.35 6.48
CA VAL A 24 -6.85 12.11 5.97
C VAL A 24 -6.81 10.80 5.17
N GLY A 25 -5.92 10.73 4.20
CA GLY A 25 -5.66 9.52 3.43
C GLY A 25 -4.41 8.80 3.92
N CYS A 26 -4.48 7.48 4.04
CA CYS A 26 -3.30 6.67 4.30
C CYS A 26 -2.40 6.63 3.06
N CYS A 27 -1.14 6.97 3.21
CA CYS A 27 -0.14 6.97 2.13
C CYS A 27 0.80 5.75 2.18
N MET A 28 0.55 4.76 3.04
CA MET A 28 1.45 3.63 3.26
C MET A 28 1.40 2.57 2.14
N CYS A 29 0.35 2.57 1.32
CA CYS A 29 0.23 1.69 0.15
C CYS A 29 -0.80 2.22 -0.85
N GLY A 30 -0.97 1.53 -1.98
CA GLY A 30 -1.89 1.92 -3.06
C GLY A 30 -3.39 1.87 -2.72
N ALA A 31 -3.79 1.33 -1.56
CA ALA A 31 -5.20 1.26 -1.17
C ALA A 31 -5.79 2.63 -0.80
N ARG A 32 -4.95 3.58 -0.38
CA ARG A 32 -5.41 4.95 -0.06
C ARG A 32 -6.58 4.99 0.92
N CYS A 33 -6.56 4.14 1.95
CA CYS A 33 -7.63 4.04 2.94
C CYS A 33 -7.93 5.40 3.58
N GLY A 34 -9.22 5.72 3.71
CA GLY A 34 -9.67 6.93 4.39
C GLY A 34 -9.60 6.77 5.90
N MET A 35 -9.01 7.76 6.55
CA MET A 35 -8.89 7.82 8.00
C MET A 35 -9.40 9.16 8.53
N LEU A 36 -9.69 9.21 9.81
CA LEU A 36 -9.95 10.43 10.57
C LEU A 36 -8.82 10.61 11.58
N ALA A 37 -8.10 11.72 11.47
CA ALA A 37 -7.24 12.19 12.54
C ALA A 37 -8.09 13.02 13.50
N MET A 38 -8.35 12.47 14.68
CA MET A 38 -9.09 13.15 15.74
C MET A 38 -8.11 13.90 16.63
N HIS A 39 -8.32 15.19 16.84
CA HIS A 39 -7.43 16.05 17.64
C HIS A 39 -8.20 17.17 18.31
N LYS A 40 -7.80 17.60 19.50
CA LYS A 40 -8.37 18.75 20.16
C LYS A 40 -7.72 20.04 19.66
N GLU A 41 -8.54 21.02 19.36
CA GLU A 41 -8.08 22.34 18.96
C GLU A 41 -7.30 23.02 20.08
N GLY A 42 -6.19 23.68 19.74
CA GLY A 42 -5.33 24.38 20.71
C GLY A 42 -4.27 23.48 21.38
N GLU A 43 -4.40 22.16 21.32
CA GLU A 43 -3.34 21.26 21.81
C GLU A 43 -2.22 21.11 20.77
N LYS A 44 -0.96 21.02 21.22
CA LYS A 44 0.16 20.73 20.31
C LYS A 44 0.01 19.30 19.75
N PRO A 45 0.03 19.12 18.43
CA PRO A 45 -0.07 17.78 17.84
C PRO A 45 1.05 16.85 18.29
N SER A 46 0.69 15.68 18.78
CA SER A 46 1.61 14.62 19.23
C SER A 46 0.94 13.26 19.10
N ARG A 47 1.70 12.18 19.27
CA ARG A 47 1.12 10.82 19.33
C ARG A 47 0.10 10.66 20.45
N ALA A 48 0.26 11.38 21.55
CA ALA A 48 -0.64 11.32 22.70
C ALA A 48 -1.94 12.12 22.48
N SER A 49 -1.87 13.22 21.69
CA SER A 49 -3.00 14.13 21.45
C SER A 49 -3.77 13.85 20.14
N ILE A 50 -3.31 12.90 19.32
CA ILE A 50 -3.98 12.52 18.07
C ILE A 50 -4.45 11.07 18.18
N ARG A 51 -5.67 10.80 17.71
CA ARG A 51 -6.21 9.45 17.49
C ARG A 51 -6.51 9.24 16.02
N ILE A 52 -6.06 8.13 15.47
CA ILE A 52 -6.40 7.73 14.11
C ILE A 52 -7.53 6.72 14.19
N LEU A 53 -8.64 7.03 13.53
CA LEU A 53 -9.79 6.16 13.37
C LEU A 53 -10.05 5.90 11.87
N PRO A 54 -10.66 4.78 11.49
CA PRO A 54 -11.10 4.59 10.12
C PRO A 54 -12.22 5.60 9.80
N ASN A 55 -12.23 6.11 8.57
CA ASN A 55 -13.29 7.00 8.12
C ASN A 55 -14.47 6.17 7.57
N PRO A 56 -15.62 6.16 8.26
CA PRO A 56 -16.78 5.35 7.84
C PRO A 56 -17.44 5.86 6.54
N ASP A 57 -17.17 7.10 6.15
CA ASP A 57 -17.79 7.74 4.98
C ASP A 57 -16.88 7.70 3.74
N HIS A 58 -15.66 7.16 3.87
CA HIS A 58 -14.74 7.02 2.75
C HIS A 58 -15.01 5.73 1.96
N PRO A 59 -14.96 5.75 0.59
CA PRO A 59 -15.17 4.56 -0.23
C PRO A 59 -14.25 3.39 0.14
N GLN A 60 -12.96 3.68 0.36
CA GLN A 60 -11.98 2.73 0.88
C GLN A 60 -12.00 2.75 2.41
N ARG A 61 -12.93 2.01 2.97
CA ARG A 61 -13.17 1.95 4.42
C ARG A 61 -12.11 1.13 5.13
N GLY A 62 -11.79 1.53 6.35
CA GLY A 62 -10.88 0.80 7.23
C GLY A 62 -9.40 1.04 6.94
N TYR A 63 -8.56 0.53 7.81
CA TYR A 63 -7.12 0.56 7.69
C TYR A 63 -6.52 -0.68 8.40
N CYS A 64 -5.32 -1.06 7.96
CA CYS A 64 -4.55 -2.14 8.59
C CYS A 64 -3.58 -1.58 9.66
N GLY A 65 -2.78 -2.45 10.25
CA GLY A 65 -1.77 -2.06 11.24
C GLY A 65 -0.83 -0.95 10.79
N ARG A 66 -0.52 -0.84 9.49
CA ARG A 66 0.30 0.27 8.95
C ARG A 66 -0.40 1.61 9.06
N GLY A 67 -1.68 1.69 8.73
CA GLY A 67 -2.46 2.92 8.90
C GLY A 67 -2.62 3.29 10.37
N ALA A 68 -2.88 2.31 11.23
CA ALA A 68 -2.97 2.52 12.68
C ALA A 68 -1.66 3.04 13.28
N SER A 69 -0.50 2.58 12.77
CA SER A 69 0.82 3.00 13.22
C SER A 69 1.37 4.28 12.57
N ALA A 70 0.58 4.96 11.75
CA ALA A 70 1.04 6.16 11.02
C ALA A 70 1.63 7.24 11.94
N LEU A 71 1.05 7.44 13.13
CA LEU A 71 1.57 8.41 14.11
C LEU A 71 2.96 8.04 14.64
N TRP A 72 3.28 6.74 14.74
CA TRP A 72 4.61 6.29 15.13
C TRP A 72 5.67 6.64 14.08
N ALA A 73 5.32 6.49 12.80
CA ALA A 73 6.20 6.88 11.70
C ALA A 73 6.36 8.41 11.61
N TRP A 74 5.28 9.16 11.92
CA TRP A 74 5.29 10.63 11.87
C TRP A 74 6.15 11.26 12.96
N ASP A 75 6.09 10.74 14.20
CA ASP A 75 6.76 11.30 15.37
C ASP A 75 7.84 10.37 15.94
N HIS A 76 8.51 9.61 15.06
CA HIS A 76 9.60 8.73 15.48
C HIS A 76 10.88 9.54 15.72
N PRO A 77 11.66 9.27 16.81
CA PRO A 77 12.90 10.00 17.10
C PRO A 77 13.93 9.93 15.97
N MET A 78 14.00 8.79 15.26
CA MET A 78 14.91 8.59 14.13
C MET A 78 14.36 9.11 12.80
N ARG A 79 13.22 9.81 12.78
CA ARG A 79 12.69 10.39 11.55
C ARG A 79 13.61 11.50 11.05
N ILE A 80 14.09 11.36 9.82
CA ILE A 80 14.88 12.40 9.15
C ILE A 80 13.98 13.60 8.88
N ARG A 81 14.35 14.76 9.44
CA ARG A 81 13.60 16.03 9.32
C ARG A 81 14.30 17.08 8.49
N LYS A 82 15.59 16.90 8.24
CA LYS A 82 16.44 17.77 7.43
C LYS A 82 17.29 16.92 6.47
N PRO A 83 17.79 17.48 5.38
CA PRO A 83 18.73 16.78 4.53
C PRO A 83 19.96 16.35 5.32
N LEU A 84 20.44 15.16 5.02
CA LEU A 84 21.64 14.61 5.62
C LEU A 84 22.73 14.45 4.57
N LYS A 85 23.92 14.96 4.84
CA LYS A 85 25.10 14.74 4.04
C LYS A 85 26.03 13.75 4.73
N ARG A 86 26.52 12.76 3.99
CA ARG A 86 27.48 11.82 4.53
C ARG A 86 28.80 12.52 4.86
N LYS A 87 29.31 12.29 6.06
CA LYS A 87 30.54 12.87 6.57
C LYS A 87 31.76 11.97 6.39
N GLY A 88 31.58 10.68 6.60
CA GLY A 88 32.62 9.68 6.49
C GLY A 88 32.62 8.93 5.16
N GLU A 89 33.36 7.83 5.12
CA GLU A 89 33.37 6.91 3.98
C GLU A 89 32.04 6.25 3.73
N ARG A 90 31.85 5.72 2.52
CA ARG A 90 30.63 4.97 2.18
C ARG A 90 30.51 3.74 3.07
N GLY A 91 29.41 3.66 3.81
CA GLY A 91 29.14 2.57 4.76
C GLY A 91 29.45 2.90 6.22
N SER A 92 30.10 4.04 6.53
CA SER A 92 30.37 4.44 7.93
C SER A 92 29.11 4.73 8.74
N GLY A 93 28.00 5.10 8.10
CA GLY A 93 26.78 5.52 8.79
C GLY A 93 26.86 6.92 9.41
N GLU A 94 27.94 7.66 9.17
CA GLU A 94 28.13 9.01 9.70
C GLU A 94 27.53 10.06 8.78
N PHE A 95 26.64 10.89 9.33
CA PHE A 95 25.94 11.94 8.60
C PHE A 95 25.90 13.23 9.42
N GLU A 96 25.85 14.36 8.72
CA GLU A 96 25.61 15.68 9.28
C GLU A 96 24.37 16.31 8.67
N GLU A 97 23.62 17.09 9.45
CA GLU A 97 22.49 17.87 8.96
C GLU A 97 22.99 19.06 8.14
N ILE A 98 22.39 19.26 6.97
CA ILE A 98 22.66 20.41 6.11
C ILE A 98 21.34 21.13 5.77
N SER A 99 21.43 22.35 5.26
CA SER A 99 20.25 23.09 4.81
C SER A 99 19.71 22.51 3.49
N TRP A 100 18.43 22.77 3.20
CA TRP A 100 17.83 22.43 1.91
C TRP A 100 18.54 23.14 0.75
N ASP A 101 18.91 24.41 0.90
CA ASP A 101 19.60 25.18 -0.14
C ASP A 101 20.96 24.56 -0.45
N GLN A 102 21.72 24.20 0.60
CA GLN A 102 22.99 23.51 0.42
C GLN A 102 22.80 22.17 -0.30
N ALA A 103 21.85 21.35 0.13
CA ALA A 103 21.58 20.04 -0.48
C ALA A 103 21.21 20.19 -1.98
N LEU A 104 20.29 21.08 -2.29
CA LEU A 104 19.82 21.30 -3.67
C LEU A 104 20.93 21.84 -4.56
N ASN A 105 21.72 22.80 -4.09
CA ASN A 105 22.83 23.36 -4.85
C ASN A 105 23.95 22.33 -5.12
N GLU A 106 24.33 21.53 -4.13
CA GLU A 106 25.34 20.50 -4.31
C GLU A 106 24.87 19.40 -5.28
N ILE A 107 23.59 18.96 -5.16
CA ILE A 107 23.00 17.97 -6.08
C ILE A 107 22.94 18.52 -7.50
N ALA A 108 22.46 19.75 -7.68
CA ALA A 108 22.37 20.37 -9.00
C ALA A 108 23.74 20.55 -9.65
N ALA A 109 24.74 21.01 -8.90
CA ALA A 109 26.10 21.17 -9.40
C ALA A 109 26.69 19.82 -9.85
N LYS A 110 26.51 18.77 -9.05
CA LYS A 110 26.99 17.43 -9.37
C LYS A 110 26.32 16.83 -10.59
N LEU A 111 24.97 16.96 -10.70
CA LEU A 111 24.23 16.50 -11.87
C LEU A 111 24.67 17.22 -13.15
N LYS A 112 24.81 18.56 -13.11
CA LYS A 112 25.32 19.35 -14.25
C LYS A 112 26.72 18.89 -14.68
N ALA A 113 27.62 18.63 -13.74
CA ALA A 113 28.97 18.16 -14.04
C ALA A 113 28.96 16.75 -14.69
N ILE A 114 28.11 15.84 -14.22
CA ILE A 114 27.97 14.50 -14.78
C ILE A 114 27.42 14.59 -16.22
N ILE A 115 26.34 15.36 -16.43
CA ILE A 115 25.72 15.54 -17.74
C ILE A 115 26.72 16.17 -18.73
N ALA A 116 27.45 17.18 -18.30
CA ALA A 116 28.45 17.85 -19.15
C ALA A 116 29.60 16.90 -19.56
N LYS A 117 29.99 15.96 -18.69
CA LYS A 117 31.05 15.02 -18.94
C LYS A 117 30.59 13.79 -19.73
N ASP A 118 29.50 13.17 -19.32
CA ASP A 118 29.12 11.82 -19.72
C ASP A 118 27.80 11.78 -20.51
N GLY A 119 27.16 12.94 -20.73
CA GLY A 119 25.89 13.09 -21.44
C GLY A 119 24.67 12.82 -20.55
N GLU A 120 23.49 13.18 -21.06
CA GLU A 120 22.21 13.12 -20.34
C GLU A 120 21.79 11.68 -19.99
N GLN A 121 22.15 10.74 -20.85
CA GLN A 121 21.87 9.29 -20.67
C GLN A 121 22.62 8.67 -19.48
N SER A 122 23.61 9.36 -18.90
CA SER A 122 24.28 8.91 -17.68
C SER A 122 23.43 9.07 -16.42
N VAL A 123 22.34 9.84 -16.52
CA VAL A 123 21.39 10.02 -15.42
C VAL A 123 20.27 9.00 -15.52
N VAL A 124 20.07 8.22 -14.48
CA VAL A 124 18.98 7.23 -14.37
C VAL A 124 18.02 7.64 -13.26
N LEU A 125 16.75 7.77 -13.57
CA LEU A 125 15.69 8.03 -12.61
C LEU A 125 14.96 6.71 -12.28
N THR A 126 14.98 6.32 -11.02
CA THR A 126 14.29 5.13 -10.55
C THR A 126 13.25 5.46 -9.52
N SER A 127 12.11 4.80 -9.54
CA SER A 127 11.11 4.96 -8.50
C SER A 127 10.24 3.73 -8.31
N HIS A 128 9.62 3.66 -7.14
CA HIS A 128 8.62 2.65 -6.84
C HIS A 128 7.27 2.96 -7.48
N ASN A 129 6.83 4.20 -7.44
CA ASN A 129 5.55 4.64 -7.98
C ASN A 129 5.77 5.73 -9.04
N PHE A 130 5.07 5.60 -10.17
CA PHE A 130 4.97 6.73 -11.10
C PHE A 130 4.26 7.89 -10.40
N THR A 131 5.02 8.94 -10.10
CA THR A 131 4.44 10.21 -9.72
C THR A 131 4.50 11.14 -10.92
N ALA A 132 3.57 12.09 -11.02
CA ALA A 132 3.60 13.11 -12.08
C ALA A 132 4.96 13.83 -12.15
N TYR A 133 5.62 13.99 -11.01
CA TYR A 133 6.94 14.60 -10.93
C TYR A 133 8.01 13.90 -11.76
N GLN A 134 8.01 12.57 -11.83
CA GLN A 134 9.01 11.84 -12.62
C GLN A 134 8.85 12.07 -14.11
N ASN A 135 7.60 12.16 -14.58
CA ASN A 135 7.31 12.45 -15.99
C ASN A 135 7.77 13.86 -16.41
N TRP A 136 7.92 14.78 -15.45
CA TRP A 136 8.44 16.11 -15.70
C TRP A 136 9.95 16.21 -15.46
N PHE A 137 10.46 15.46 -14.47
CA PHE A 137 11.88 15.47 -14.14
C PHE A 137 12.75 14.87 -15.24
N ALA A 138 12.36 13.74 -15.81
CA ALA A 138 13.13 13.08 -16.86
C ALA A 138 13.36 13.98 -18.10
N PRO A 139 12.33 14.61 -18.67
CA PRO A 139 12.52 15.59 -19.76
C PRO A 139 13.38 16.79 -19.35
N ALA A 140 13.28 17.26 -18.11
CA ALA A 140 14.08 18.38 -17.61
C ALA A 140 15.59 18.07 -17.59
N PHE A 141 15.96 16.79 -17.41
CA PHE A 141 17.36 16.34 -17.50
C PHE A 141 17.74 15.84 -18.89
N GLY A 142 16.80 15.73 -19.81
CA GLY A 142 17.04 15.17 -21.15
C GLY A 142 17.26 13.64 -21.15
N THR A 143 17.14 12.95 -20.01
CA THR A 143 17.40 11.52 -19.94
C THR A 143 16.22 10.65 -20.36
N PRO A 144 16.42 9.64 -21.24
CA PRO A 144 15.42 8.64 -21.53
C PRO A 144 15.36 7.53 -20.45
N ASN A 145 16.30 7.50 -19.51
CA ASN A 145 16.49 6.40 -18.58
C ASN A 145 15.60 6.55 -17.34
N VAL A 146 14.33 6.20 -17.50
CA VAL A 146 13.35 6.15 -16.41
C VAL A 146 12.96 4.72 -16.14
N ILE A 147 13.26 4.22 -14.94
CA ILE A 147 13.00 2.85 -14.54
C ILE A 147 12.00 2.84 -13.39
N ASN A 148 10.99 1.99 -13.52
CA ASN A 148 9.99 1.78 -12.49
C ASN A 148 10.03 0.31 -12.04
N HIS A 149 9.81 0.07 -10.75
CA HIS A 149 9.78 -1.28 -10.18
C HIS A 149 8.66 -2.16 -10.79
N SER A 150 7.64 -1.55 -11.37
CA SER A 150 6.51 -2.29 -11.96
C SER A 150 6.95 -3.25 -13.07
N ALA A 151 8.07 -2.98 -13.73
CA ALA A 151 8.65 -3.89 -14.72
C ALA A 151 8.95 -5.28 -14.14
N THR A 152 9.36 -5.37 -12.88
CA THR A 152 9.69 -6.62 -12.19
C THR A 152 8.63 -7.10 -11.20
N CYS A 153 7.69 -6.24 -10.82
CA CYS A 153 6.68 -6.53 -9.80
C CYS A 153 5.30 -6.82 -10.39
N ASN A 154 4.79 -5.93 -11.23
CA ASN A 154 3.38 -5.94 -11.63
C ASN A 154 3.14 -6.26 -13.10
N SER A 155 4.19 -6.36 -13.92
CA SER A 155 4.04 -6.57 -15.37
C SER A 155 3.34 -7.86 -15.71
N ALA A 156 3.69 -8.98 -15.07
CA ALA A 156 3.06 -10.27 -15.29
C ALA A 156 1.55 -10.22 -14.97
N SER A 157 1.20 -9.63 -13.83
CA SER A 157 -0.20 -9.44 -13.42
C SER A 157 -0.97 -8.52 -14.37
N THR A 158 -0.35 -7.43 -14.83
CA THR A 158 -0.96 -6.52 -15.80
C THR A 158 -1.17 -7.18 -17.14
N PHE A 159 -0.17 -7.95 -17.61
CA PHE A 159 -0.26 -8.69 -18.87
C PHE A 159 -1.39 -9.73 -18.81
N ALA A 160 -1.44 -10.55 -17.76
CA ALA A 160 -2.49 -11.54 -17.57
C ALA A 160 -3.90 -10.92 -17.58
N ARG A 161 -4.07 -9.78 -16.87
CA ARG A 161 -5.35 -9.07 -16.88
C ARG A 161 -5.73 -8.54 -18.26
N ARG A 162 -4.77 -8.04 -19.05
CA ARG A 162 -5.03 -7.59 -20.42
C ARG A 162 -5.42 -8.72 -21.35
N LEU A 163 -4.90 -9.91 -21.14
CA LEU A 163 -5.33 -11.11 -21.89
C LEU A 163 -6.78 -11.49 -21.59
N ILE A 164 -7.20 -11.35 -20.32
CA ILE A 164 -8.55 -11.74 -19.88
C ILE A 164 -9.58 -10.65 -20.16
N PHE A 165 -9.27 -9.40 -19.82
CA PHE A 165 -10.21 -8.28 -19.85
C PHE A 165 -10.03 -7.32 -21.02
N GLY A 166 -9.08 -7.60 -21.92
CA GLY A 166 -8.80 -6.79 -23.10
C GLY A 166 -7.69 -5.75 -22.92
N PRO A 167 -7.15 -5.23 -24.04
CA PRO A 167 -5.95 -4.39 -24.08
C PRO A 167 -6.14 -3.02 -23.44
N THR A 168 -7.36 -2.52 -23.37
CA THR A 168 -7.71 -1.22 -22.73
C THR A 168 -7.73 -1.29 -21.20
N PHE A 169 -7.66 -2.49 -20.63
CA PHE A 169 -7.60 -2.65 -19.19
C PHE A 169 -6.31 -2.02 -18.66
N SER A 170 -6.44 -0.87 -18.04
CA SER A 170 -5.29 -0.23 -17.40
C SER A 170 -4.90 -1.04 -16.18
N GLY A 171 -3.65 -1.51 -16.13
CA GLY A 171 -3.16 -2.37 -15.04
C GLY A 171 -3.23 -1.75 -13.63
N LEU A 172 -3.68 -0.51 -13.53
CA LEU A 172 -3.99 0.19 -12.27
C LEU A 172 -5.48 0.09 -11.91
N GLY A 173 -6.34 -0.32 -12.85
CA GLY A 173 -7.75 -0.62 -12.57
C GLY A 173 -7.82 -1.85 -11.68
N LYS A 174 -8.24 -1.69 -10.44
CA LYS A 174 -8.53 -2.80 -9.55
C LYS A 174 -9.95 -3.27 -9.84
N VAL A 175 -10.10 -4.55 -10.12
CA VAL A 175 -11.39 -5.20 -9.94
C VAL A 175 -11.58 -5.31 -8.42
N GLU A 176 -12.49 -4.53 -7.87
CA GLU A 176 -12.82 -4.65 -6.45
C GLU A 176 -13.76 -5.84 -6.28
N PRO A 177 -13.38 -6.85 -5.49
CA PRO A 177 -14.26 -7.97 -5.20
C PRO A 177 -15.50 -7.51 -4.43
N ASP A 178 -16.64 -8.12 -4.70
CA ASP A 178 -17.87 -7.89 -3.94
C ASP A 178 -17.82 -8.62 -2.59
N TYR A 179 -17.04 -8.09 -1.66
CA TYR A 179 -16.87 -8.68 -0.33
C TYR A 179 -18.16 -8.77 0.50
N LEU A 180 -19.18 -7.98 0.17
CA LEU A 180 -20.43 -7.97 0.93
C LEU A 180 -21.31 -9.18 0.63
N ASN A 181 -21.27 -9.66 -0.62
CA ASN A 181 -22.13 -10.72 -1.10
C ASN A 181 -21.36 -12.04 -1.34
N VAL A 182 -20.07 -12.04 -1.13
CA VAL A 182 -19.24 -13.24 -1.30
C VAL A 182 -19.61 -14.31 -0.27
N ARG A 183 -19.70 -15.57 -0.70
CA ARG A 183 -19.94 -16.74 0.17
C ARG A 183 -18.68 -17.54 0.43
N TYR A 184 -17.72 -17.47 -0.48
CA TYR A 184 -16.44 -18.17 -0.40
C TYR A 184 -15.33 -17.23 -0.86
N LEU A 185 -14.36 -16.96 0.01
CA LEU A 185 -13.25 -16.05 -0.27
C LEU A 185 -11.94 -16.82 -0.20
N LEU A 186 -11.34 -17.09 -1.37
CA LEU A 186 -10.03 -17.70 -1.50
C LEU A 186 -8.95 -16.61 -1.54
N LEU A 187 -8.05 -16.62 -0.57
CA LEU A 187 -6.95 -15.67 -0.39
C LEU A 187 -5.63 -16.38 -0.67
N VAL A 188 -5.06 -16.17 -1.87
CA VAL A 188 -3.80 -16.79 -2.30
C VAL A 188 -2.65 -15.81 -2.12
N GLY A 189 -1.64 -16.18 -1.30
CA GLY A 189 -0.47 -15.35 -1.04
C GLY A 189 -0.81 -13.99 -0.44
N ARG A 190 -1.87 -13.94 0.40
CA ARG A 190 -2.43 -12.68 0.90
C ARG A 190 -2.49 -12.64 2.42
N THR A 191 -1.74 -11.71 3.02
CA THR A 191 -1.89 -11.43 4.44
C THR A 191 -2.95 -10.35 4.66
N LEU A 192 -3.69 -10.43 5.77
CA LEU A 192 -4.76 -9.48 6.06
C LEU A 192 -4.28 -8.23 6.80
N ASN A 193 -3.18 -8.33 7.55
CA ASN A 193 -2.75 -7.30 8.50
C ASN A 193 -1.86 -6.20 7.90
N CYS A 194 -1.45 -6.29 6.65
CA CYS A 194 -0.46 -5.37 6.10
C CYS A 194 -0.70 -4.85 4.69
N ALA A 195 -1.84 -5.06 4.07
CA ALA A 195 -2.03 -4.57 2.71
C ALA A 195 -3.48 -4.27 2.31
N MET A 196 -3.65 -3.11 1.71
CA MET A 196 -4.76 -2.73 0.84
C MET A 196 -6.17 -2.83 1.43
N GLY A 197 -6.37 -2.53 2.72
CA GLY A 197 -7.71 -2.47 3.30
C GLY A 197 -8.47 -3.81 3.37
N VAL A 198 -7.84 -4.91 2.97
CA VAL A 198 -8.50 -6.23 2.85
C VAL A 198 -8.91 -6.79 4.21
N PHE A 199 -8.23 -6.38 5.30
CA PHE A 199 -8.56 -6.88 6.64
C PHE A 199 -10.01 -6.58 7.03
N SER A 200 -10.44 -5.33 6.89
CA SER A 200 -11.81 -4.93 7.26
C SER A 200 -12.87 -5.54 6.34
N THR A 201 -12.55 -5.66 5.06
CA THR A 201 -13.48 -6.25 4.07
C THR A 201 -13.57 -7.77 4.20
N ALA A 202 -12.47 -8.47 4.48
CA ALA A 202 -12.50 -9.90 4.76
C ALA A 202 -13.22 -10.21 6.09
N ALA A 203 -13.04 -9.37 7.11
CA ALA A 203 -13.80 -9.49 8.36
C ALA A 203 -15.30 -9.33 8.12
N GLN A 204 -15.70 -8.34 7.32
CA GLN A 204 -17.08 -8.11 6.97
C GLN A 204 -17.68 -9.26 6.13
N ALA A 205 -16.93 -9.78 5.16
CA ALA A 205 -17.34 -10.96 4.40
C ALA A 205 -17.64 -12.14 5.33
N ARG A 206 -16.77 -12.39 6.33
CA ARG A 206 -16.98 -13.43 7.32
C ARG A 206 -18.18 -13.17 8.23
N GLU A 207 -18.37 -11.94 8.71
CA GLU A 207 -19.53 -11.55 9.49
C GLU A 207 -20.83 -11.79 8.71
N ASN A 208 -20.79 -11.68 7.38
CA ASN A 208 -21.89 -11.99 6.47
C ASN A 208 -21.98 -13.50 6.10
N GLY A 209 -21.23 -14.37 6.77
CA GLY A 209 -21.27 -15.82 6.59
C GLY A 209 -20.37 -16.39 5.52
N ALA A 210 -19.44 -15.61 4.95
CA ALA A 210 -18.48 -16.12 3.98
C ALA A 210 -17.46 -17.07 4.64
N ARG A 211 -17.17 -18.19 3.96
CA ARG A 211 -16.05 -19.07 4.28
C ARG A 211 -14.75 -18.45 3.77
N LEU A 212 -13.76 -18.27 4.63
CA LEU A 212 -12.44 -17.76 4.29
C LEU A 212 -11.44 -18.90 4.21
N VAL A 213 -10.72 -18.98 3.09
CA VAL A 213 -9.67 -19.99 2.86
C VAL A 213 -8.39 -19.28 2.48
N PHE A 214 -7.32 -19.55 3.21
CA PHE A 214 -5.99 -19.00 2.97
C PHE A 214 -5.11 -20.05 2.34
N VAL A 215 -4.52 -19.72 1.20
CA VAL A 215 -3.48 -20.51 0.53
C VAL A 215 -2.18 -19.74 0.67
N ASP A 216 -1.32 -20.17 1.59
CA ASP A 216 -0.07 -19.46 1.92
C ASP A 216 0.94 -20.44 2.50
N PRO A 217 2.26 -20.29 2.25
CA PRO A 217 3.29 -21.13 2.85
C PRO A 217 3.29 -21.16 4.37
N ARG A 218 2.82 -20.11 4.99
CA ARG A 218 2.63 -20.00 6.43
C ARG A 218 1.22 -19.52 6.75
N MET A 219 0.70 -19.94 7.89
CA MET A 219 -0.58 -19.41 8.37
C MET A 219 -0.50 -17.89 8.51
N PRO A 220 -1.35 -17.14 7.82
CA PRO A 220 -1.31 -15.67 7.87
C PRO A 220 -1.63 -15.15 9.28
N GLU A 221 -0.82 -14.22 9.76
CA GLU A 221 -1.15 -13.47 10.97
C GLU A 221 -2.48 -12.75 10.80
N GLY A 222 -3.36 -12.85 11.77
CA GLY A 222 -4.70 -12.26 11.72
C GLY A 222 -5.70 -13.09 10.93
N ALA A 223 -5.43 -14.38 10.68
CA ALA A 223 -6.46 -15.33 10.25
C ALA A 223 -7.66 -15.22 11.19
N LEU A 224 -8.84 -14.95 10.61
CA LEU A 224 -10.04 -14.60 11.37
C LEU A 224 -10.77 -15.87 11.80
N GLY A 225 -10.65 -16.26 13.07
CA GLY A 225 -11.45 -17.33 13.67
C GLY A 225 -11.35 -18.67 12.92
N GLU A 226 -12.48 -19.27 12.56
CA GLU A 226 -12.59 -20.57 11.88
C GLU A 226 -12.20 -20.56 10.39
N SER A 227 -11.14 -19.81 10.03
CA SER A 227 -10.64 -19.79 8.67
C SER A 227 -9.88 -21.08 8.36
N GLU A 228 -10.02 -21.57 7.15
CA GLU A 228 -9.25 -22.70 6.64
C GLU A 228 -7.88 -22.22 6.12
N TRP A 229 -6.83 -22.99 6.40
CA TRP A 229 -5.51 -22.74 5.85
C TRP A 229 -5.01 -23.95 5.07
N ILE A 230 -4.61 -23.69 3.84
CA ILE A 230 -3.99 -24.67 2.94
C ILE A 230 -2.52 -24.30 2.82
N PRO A 231 -1.61 -25.05 3.48
CA PRO A 231 -0.18 -24.83 3.33
C PRO A 231 0.27 -25.17 1.91
N ILE A 232 0.97 -24.25 1.28
CA ILE A 232 1.48 -24.43 -0.07
C ILE A 232 3.00 -24.28 -0.08
N LYS A 233 3.69 -25.09 -0.88
CA LYS A 233 5.13 -24.92 -1.08
C LYS A 233 5.39 -23.63 -1.88
N PRO A 234 6.31 -22.75 -1.45
CA PRO A 234 6.65 -21.55 -2.21
C PRO A 234 6.95 -21.86 -3.68
N GLY A 235 6.39 -21.05 -4.60
CA GLY A 235 6.56 -21.21 -6.03
C GLY A 235 5.65 -22.25 -6.70
N THR A 236 4.67 -22.83 -5.97
CA THR A 236 3.74 -23.83 -6.55
C THR A 236 2.31 -23.30 -6.71
N ASP A 237 2.10 -21.99 -6.60
CA ASP A 237 0.78 -21.35 -6.74
C ASP A 237 0.14 -21.68 -8.10
N ALA A 238 0.91 -21.63 -9.19
CA ALA A 238 0.41 -21.96 -10.52
C ALA A 238 -0.08 -23.41 -10.60
N ALA A 239 0.65 -24.36 -10.01
CA ALA A 239 0.24 -25.77 -10.00
C ALA A 239 -1.06 -25.97 -9.22
N PHE A 240 -1.20 -25.29 -8.06
CA PHE A 240 -2.43 -25.31 -7.27
C PHE A 240 -3.63 -24.74 -8.06
N LEU A 241 -3.46 -23.58 -8.69
CA LEU A 241 -4.52 -22.95 -9.49
C LEU A 241 -4.89 -23.78 -10.74
N HIS A 242 -3.92 -24.38 -11.42
CA HIS A 242 -4.19 -25.33 -12.52
C HIS A 242 -4.92 -26.56 -12.03
N GLY A 243 -4.60 -27.07 -10.83
CA GLY A 243 -5.35 -28.16 -10.21
C GLY A 243 -6.83 -27.81 -9.98
N LEU A 244 -7.11 -26.61 -9.50
CA LEU A 244 -8.50 -26.12 -9.35
C LEU A 244 -9.23 -26.03 -10.69
N ILE A 245 -8.57 -25.50 -11.74
CA ILE A 245 -9.14 -25.42 -13.09
C ILE A 245 -9.40 -26.83 -13.64
N PHE A 246 -8.44 -27.74 -13.47
CA PHE A 246 -8.59 -29.12 -13.93
C PHE A 246 -9.80 -29.81 -13.29
N VAL A 247 -9.95 -29.68 -11.96
CA VAL A 247 -11.12 -30.26 -11.27
C VAL A 247 -12.40 -29.61 -11.74
N GLY A 248 -12.44 -28.27 -11.88
CA GLY A 248 -13.59 -27.53 -12.37
C GLY A 248 -14.06 -28.04 -13.74
N LEU A 249 -13.13 -28.24 -14.67
CA LEU A 249 -13.44 -28.76 -16.01
C LEU A 249 -13.84 -30.22 -15.98
N ARG A 250 -13.12 -31.07 -15.27
CA ARG A 250 -13.39 -32.50 -15.17
C ARG A 250 -14.76 -32.79 -14.59
N GLU A 251 -15.14 -32.09 -13.55
CA GLU A 251 -16.42 -32.26 -12.83
C GLU A 251 -17.55 -31.38 -13.42
N ASN A 252 -17.30 -30.72 -14.55
CA ASN A 252 -18.26 -29.85 -15.23
C ASN A 252 -18.87 -28.75 -14.32
N LEU A 253 -18.00 -28.13 -13.48
CA LEU A 253 -18.36 -27.07 -12.56
C LEU A 253 -18.15 -25.67 -13.14
N CYS A 254 -17.63 -25.57 -14.36
CA CYS A 254 -17.38 -24.30 -15.04
C CYS A 254 -18.53 -23.97 -15.99
N ASN A 255 -18.99 -22.71 -15.97
CA ASN A 255 -19.82 -22.18 -17.04
C ASN A 255 -18.90 -21.82 -18.22
N LEU A 256 -19.04 -22.53 -19.34
CA LEU A 256 -18.26 -22.36 -20.57
C LEU A 256 -19.04 -21.66 -21.69
N GLU A 257 -20.26 -21.19 -21.41
CA GLU A 257 -21.11 -20.42 -22.33
C GLU A 257 -20.78 -18.92 -22.29
#